data_e4abde58ec8aba95f025fc1f64718277
#
_entry.id   e4abde58ec8aba95f025fc1f64718277
#
_cell.length_a   1.000
_cell.length_b   1.000
_cell.length_c   1.000
_cell.angle_alpha   90.00
_cell.angle_beta   90.00
_cell.angle_gamma   90.00
#
_symmetry.space_group_name_H-M   'P 1'
#
loop_
_entity.id
_entity.type
_entity.pdbx_description
1 polymer ?
#
loop_
_entity_poly.entity_id
_entity_poly.type
_entity_poly.pdbx_seq_one_letter_code
_entity_poly.pdbx_strand_id
1 'polypeptide(L)'
;MTDLAVGIHPGGADAATLHEVLVPDASVGAPPDQYTQQGQDWSQPPWNPQQLAEFGYAPWRDLLRTVLRHSGGIRVDHVLGLFRLFWLPRTATPAHGAYMNYDFEAMLGTLVLEAERAGAVVVGTSMGRSGAESVIAHPTTIPRKTG
;
A
#
# COMPACT_ATOMS: atom_id res chain seq x y z
N MET A 1 7.45 6.42 -14.05
CA MET A 1 6.68 6.32 -12.78
C MET A 1 6.02 4.95 -12.75
N THR A 2 6.12 4.25 -11.65
CA THR A 2 5.57 2.91 -11.46
C THR A 2 4.44 2.96 -10.45
N ASP A 3 3.37 2.21 -10.69
CA ASP A 3 2.24 2.13 -9.78
C ASP A 3 2.50 1.07 -8.70
N LEU A 4 2.22 1.43 -7.46
CA LEU A 4 2.22 0.53 -6.32
C LEU A 4 0.77 0.26 -5.91
N ALA A 5 0.34 -0.98 -6.09
CA ALA A 5 -0.97 -1.41 -5.64
C ALA A 5 -1.00 -1.59 -4.12
N VAL A 6 -2.17 -1.41 -3.52
CA VAL A 6 -2.38 -1.60 -2.06
C VAL A 6 -2.27 -3.04 -1.60
N GLY A 7 -2.32 -3.98 -2.52
CA GLY A 7 -2.21 -5.41 -2.25
C GLY A 7 -1.36 -6.12 -3.30
N ILE A 8 -1.19 -7.40 -3.14
CA ILE A 8 -0.41 -8.24 -4.03
C ILE A 8 -1.36 -9.17 -4.78
N HIS A 9 -1.13 -9.35 -6.08
CA HIS A 9 -1.95 -10.26 -6.87
C HIS A 9 -1.78 -11.70 -6.34
N PRO A 10 -2.87 -12.41 -6.00
CA PRO A 10 -2.79 -13.70 -5.33
C PRO A 10 -2.10 -14.80 -6.14
N GLY A 11 -2.05 -14.66 -7.46
CA GLY A 11 -1.35 -15.59 -8.35
C GLY A 11 0.04 -15.12 -8.76
N GLY A 12 0.55 -14.03 -8.19
CA GLY A 12 1.87 -13.50 -8.50
C GLY A 12 3.00 -14.23 -7.75
N ALA A 13 4.21 -14.16 -8.29
CA ALA A 13 5.39 -14.71 -7.63
C ALA A 13 5.65 -14.10 -6.25
N ASP A 14 5.33 -12.82 -6.09
CA ASP A 14 5.47 -12.12 -4.81
C ASP A 14 4.56 -12.68 -3.72
N ALA A 15 3.31 -13.07 -4.07
CA ALA A 15 2.38 -13.67 -3.12
C ALA A 15 2.89 -15.00 -2.58
N ALA A 16 3.54 -15.82 -3.41
CA ALA A 16 4.14 -17.09 -3.00
C ALA A 16 5.34 -16.87 -2.07
N THR A 17 6.13 -15.83 -2.29
CA THR A 17 7.31 -15.50 -1.49
C THR A 17 6.94 -14.82 -0.16
N LEU A 18 5.84 -14.06 -0.14
CA LEU A 18 5.43 -13.21 0.99
C LEU A 18 4.25 -13.81 1.78
N HIS A 19 3.94 -15.10 1.62
CA HIS A 19 2.77 -15.74 2.25
C HIS A 19 2.73 -15.59 3.79
N GLU A 20 3.88 -15.47 4.44
CA GLU A 20 3.96 -15.30 5.91
C GLU A 20 3.49 -13.92 6.38
N VAL A 21 3.58 -12.91 5.53
CA VAL A 21 3.21 -11.51 5.86
C VAL A 21 1.91 -11.06 5.20
N LEU A 22 1.25 -11.96 4.48
CA LEU A 22 -0.05 -11.71 3.86
C LEU A 22 -1.15 -12.51 4.59
N VAL A 23 -2.38 -12.05 4.46
CA VAL A 23 -3.56 -12.75 4.99
C VAL A 23 -4.30 -13.41 3.82
N PRO A 24 -4.07 -14.72 3.57
CA PRO A 24 -4.62 -15.39 2.39
C PRO A 24 -6.14 -15.59 2.45
N ASP A 25 -6.71 -15.61 3.64
CA ASP A 25 -8.15 -15.81 3.86
C ASP A 25 -8.96 -14.51 3.86
N ALA A 26 -8.32 -13.41 3.56
CA ALA A 26 -8.94 -12.11 3.41
C ALA A 26 -8.57 -11.49 2.07
N SER A 27 -9.38 -10.56 1.61
CA SER A 27 -9.06 -9.69 0.48
C SER A 27 -9.28 -8.23 0.83
N VAL A 28 -8.59 -7.35 0.12
CA VAL A 28 -8.79 -5.92 0.20
C VAL A 28 -9.98 -5.52 -0.65
N GLY A 29 -10.76 -4.58 -0.19
CA GLY A 29 -11.89 -4.06 -0.93
C GLY A 29 -12.38 -2.71 -0.41
N ALA A 30 -13.63 -2.42 -0.70
CA ALA A 30 -14.31 -1.24 -0.22
C ALA A 30 -15.73 -1.58 0.25
N PRO A 31 -16.21 -0.92 1.31
CA PRO A 31 -17.57 -1.12 1.80
C PRO A 31 -18.60 -0.61 0.80
N PRO A 32 -19.87 -1.06 0.92
CA PRO A 32 -20.97 -0.49 0.15
C PRO A 32 -21.07 1.04 0.34
N ASP A 33 -21.28 1.73 -0.76
CA ASP A 33 -21.50 3.16 -0.79
C ASP A 33 -22.62 3.55 -1.78
N GLN A 34 -22.87 4.85 -1.96
CA GLN A 34 -23.91 5.34 -2.86
C GLN A 34 -23.64 5.07 -4.34
N TYR A 35 -22.40 4.83 -4.74
CA TYR A 35 -22.00 4.54 -6.11
C TYR A 35 -21.88 3.04 -6.37
N THR A 36 -21.46 2.29 -5.36
CA THR A 36 -21.30 0.83 -5.41
C THR A 36 -22.04 0.20 -4.23
N GLN A 37 -23.33 -0.03 -4.40
CA GLN A 37 -24.22 -0.50 -3.34
C GLN A 37 -23.84 -1.89 -2.78
N GLN A 38 -23.15 -2.69 -3.55
CA GLN A 38 -22.66 -4.02 -3.13
C GLN A 38 -21.27 -3.98 -2.51
N GLY A 39 -20.59 -2.82 -2.56
CA GLY A 39 -19.18 -2.72 -2.22
C GLY A 39 -18.27 -3.32 -3.28
N GLN A 40 -16.99 -3.41 -2.99
CA GLN A 40 -15.99 -3.93 -3.92
C GLN A 40 -15.09 -4.96 -3.23
N ASP A 41 -14.75 -6.02 -3.95
CA ASP A 41 -13.70 -6.96 -3.61
C ASP A 41 -12.63 -6.90 -4.71
N TRP A 42 -11.41 -6.50 -4.33
CA TRP A 42 -10.30 -6.36 -5.27
C TRP A 42 -9.49 -7.64 -5.42
N SER A 43 -9.88 -8.69 -4.70
CA SER A 43 -9.27 -10.02 -4.76
C SER A 43 -7.76 -10.04 -4.50
N GLN A 44 -7.27 -9.12 -3.68
CA GLN A 44 -5.87 -9.01 -3.29
C GLN A 44 -5.72 -9.29 -1.80
N PRO A 45 -4.82 -10.22 -1.40
CA PRO A 45 -4.56 -10.46 0.01
C PRO A 45 -3.91 -9.22 0.65
N PRO A 46 -4.41 -8.78 1.81
CA PRO A 46 -3.81 -7.66 2.52
C PRO A 46 -2.53 -8.06 3.26
N TRP A 47 -1.69 -7.07 3.52
CA TRP A 47 -0.59 -7.21 4.46
C TRP A 47 -1.12 -7.48 5.87
N ASN A 48 -0.50 -8.42 6.58
CA ASN A 48 -0.75 -8.65 7.99
C ASN A 48 0.05 -7.63 8.82
N PRO A 49 -0.60 -6.66 9.50
CA PRO A 49 0.11 -5.60 10.21
C PRO A 49 0.96 -6.12 11.36
N GLN A 50 0.54 -7.19 12.03
CA GLN A 50 1.29 -7.80 13.12
C GLN A 50 2.55 -8.49 12.60
N GLN A 51 2.44 -9.27 11.53
CA GLN A 51 3.57 -9.95 10.93
C GLN A 51 4.57 -8.97 10.32
N LEU A 52 4.09 -7.90 9.69
CA LEU A 52 4.97 -6.82 9.23
C LEU A 52 5.81 -6.23 10.35
N ALA A 53 5.18 -5.95 11.50
CA ALA A 53 5.89 -5.43 12.67
C ALA A 53 6.93 -6.43 13.21
N GLU A 54 6.59 -7.71 13.27
CA GLU A 54 7.51 -8.77 13.71
C GLU A 54 8.74 -8.91 12.81
N PHE A 55 8.57 -8.72 11.48
CA PHE A 55 9.67 -8.69 10.52
C PHE A 55 10.34 -7.32 10.38
N GLY A 56 10.03 -6.35 11.24
CA GLY A 56 10.58 -5.00 11.17
C GLY A 56 10.28 -4.28 9.86
N TYR A 57 9.15 -4.56 9.21
CA TYR A 57 8.73 -4.04 7.91
C TYR A 57 9.68 -4.37 6.74
N ALA A 58 10.57 -5.34 6.93
CA ALA A 58 11.52 -5.75 5.88
C ALA A 58 10.84 -6.19 4.57
N PRO A 59 9.75 -6.97 4.54
CA PRO A 59 9.07 -7.32 3.30
C PRO A 59 8.50 -6.11 2.55
N TRP A 60 7.95 -5.14 3.27
CA TRP A 60 7.48 -3.89 2.70
C TRP A 60 8.62 -3.05 2.11
N ARG A 61 9.70 -2.89 2.87
CA ARG A 61 10.92 -2.23 2.41
C ARG A 61 11.50 -2.87 1.15
N ASP A 62 11.60 -4.18 1.12
CA ASP A 62 12.20 -4.90 -0.01
C ASP A 62 11.34 -4.80 -1.28
N LEU A 63 10.01 -4.81 -1.13
CA LEU A 63 9.10 -4.52 -2.23
C LEU A 63 9.32 -3.12 -2.79
N LEU A 64 9.42 -2.11 -1.94
CA LEU A 64 9.67 -0.72 -2.34
C LEU A 64 11.02 -0.58 -3.06
N ARG A 65 12.07 -1.20 -2.56
CA ARG A 65 13.39 -1.21 -3.20
C ARG A 65 13.34 -1.84 -4.59
N THR A 66 12.60 -2.92 -4.74
CA THR A 66 12.42 -3.59 -6.03
C THR A 66 11.69 -2.69 -7.03
N VAL A 67 10.61 -2.04 -6.62
CA VAL A 67 9.83 -1.13 -7.46
C VAL A 67 10.64 0.10 -7.84
N LEU A 68 11.38 0.69 -6.89
CA LEU A 68 12.14 1.92 -7.08
C LEU A 68 13.46 1.72 -7.83
N ARG A 69 13.94 0.48 -7.96
CA ARG A 69 15.23 0.18 -8.61
C ARG A 69 15.34 0.71 -10.04
N HIS A 70 14.22 0.71 -10.76
CA HIS A 70 14.15 1.08 -12.18
C HIS A 70 13.16 2.22 -12.45
N SER A 71 12.71 2.92 -11.41
CA SER A 71 11.70 3.97 -11.53
C SER A 71 12.13 5.25 -10.82
N GLY A 72 12.04 6.37 -11.52
CA GLY A 72 12.25 7.71 -10.95
C GLY A 72 11.07 8.24 -10.12
N GLY A 73 10.01 7.47 -9.99
CA GLY A 73 8.84 7.83 -9.20
C GLY A 73 7.91 6.66 -8.96
N ILE A 74 7.16 6.74 -7.89
CA ILE A 74 6.17 5.76 -7.49
C ILE A 74 4.82 6.43 -7.24
N ARG A 75 3.78 5.87 -7.80
CA ARG A 75 2.39 6.26 -7.51
C ARG A 75 1.77 5.22 -6.60
N VAL A 76 1.36 5.63 -5.42
CA VAL A 76 0.67 4.78 -4.47
C VAL A 76 -0.83 4.92 -4.67
N ASP A 77 -1.45 3.91 -5.26
CA ASP A 77 -2.89 3.85 -5.40
C ASP A 77 -3.55 3.63 -4.03
N HIS A 78 -4.59 4.40 -3.76
CA HIS A 78 -5.30 4.35 -2.48
C HIS A 78 -4.36 4.54 -1.28
N VAL A 79 -3.66 5.69 -1.24
CA VAL A 79 -2.66 6.00 -0.19
C VAL A 79 -3.21 5.88 1.24
N LEU A 80 -4.51 6.03 1.44
CA LEU A 80 -5.17 5.80 2.73
C LEU A 80 -5.06 4.35 3.20
N GLY A 81 -4.75 3.42 2.31
CA GLY A 81 -4.45 2.03 2.63
C GLY A 81 -3.21 1.83 3.50
N LEU A 82 -2.33 2.84 3.60
CA LEU A 82 -1.22 2.84 4.55
C LEU A 82 -1.67 3.10 5.99
N PHE A 83 -2.86 3.67 6.17
CA PHE A 83 -3.51 3.88 7.47
C PHE A 83 -4.41 2.73 7.84
N ARG A 84 -5.33 2.40 6.94
CA ARG A 84 -6.33 1.37 7.14
C ARG A 84 -6.81 0.82 5.82
N LEU A 85 -7.08 -0.45 5.79
CA LEU A 85 -7.68 -1.15 4.65
C LEU A 85 -8.98 -1.81 5.05
N PHE A 86 -9.91 -1.85 4.13
CA PHE A 86 -11.15 -2.60 4.30
C PHE A 86 -10.87 -4.06 3.91
N TRP A 87 -11.00 -4.96 4.88
CA TRP A 87 -10.78 -6.39 4.70
C TRP A 87 -12.09 -7.13 4.57
N LEU A 88 -12.12 -8.05 3.63
CA LEU A 88 -13.23 -8.95 3.38
C LEU A 88 -12.77 -10.39 3.65
N PRO A 89 -13.47 -11.15 4.50
CA PRO A 89 -13.29 -12.60 4.52
C PRO A 89 -13.58 -13.18 3.13
N ARG A 90 -12.76 -14.13 2.67
CA ARG A 90 -12.88 -14.69 1.31
C ARG A 90 -14.25 -15.27 0.97
N THR A 91 -14.98 -15.71 1.97
CA THR A 91 -16.30 -16.33 1.82
C THR A 91 -17.46 -15.39 2.09
N ALA A 92 -17.18 -14.11 2.38
CA ALA A 92 -18.18 -13.12 2.73
C ALA A 92 -18.38 -12.08 1.65
N THR A 93 -19.53 -11.41 1.70
CA THR A 93 -19.81 -10.26 0.85
C THR A 93 -19.17 -8.99 1.42
N PRO A 94 -18.94 -7.93 0.61
CA PRO A 94 -18.38 -6.67 1.09
C PRO A 94 -19.12 -6.02 2.26
N ALA A 95 -20.41 -6.32 2.44
CA ALA A 95 -21.19 -5.84 3.58
C ALA A 95 -20.70 -6.39 4.94
N HIS A 96 -19.96 -7.49 4.95
CA HIS A 96 -19.46 -8.15 6.16
C HIS A 96 -17.97 -7.89 6.42
N GLY A 97 -17.36 -6.97 5.70
CA GLY A 97 -15.98 -6.57 5.90
C GLY A 97 -15.79 -5.63 7.09
N ALA A 98 -14.54 -5.38 7.42
CA ALA A 98 -14.15 -4.44 8.47
C ALA A 98 -12.85 -3.71 8.11
N TYR A 99 -12.69 -2.50 8.65
CA TYR A 99 -11.43 -1.78 8.52
C TYR A 99 -10.39 -2.32 9.50
N MET A 100 -9.20 -2.60 8.97
CA MET A 100 -8.02 -2.97 9.74
C MET A 100 -7.00 -1.85 9.68
N ASN A 101 -6.49 -1.46 10.85
CA ASN A 101 -5.51 -0.38 10.97
C ASN A 101 -4.10 -0.89 10.81
N TYR A 102 -3.27 -0.06 10.18
CA TYR A 102 -1.83 -0.27 10.04
C TYR A 102 -1.06 0.77 10.86
N ASP A 103 0.18 0.47 11.18
CA ASP A 103 1.12 1.48 11.70
C ASP A 103 1.50 2.42 10.54
N PHE A 104 0.80 3.52 10.47
CA PHE A 104 0.98 4.51 9.41
C PHE A 104 2.38 5.11 9.40
N GLU A 105 2.92 5.42 10.57
CA GLU A 105 4.25 6.02 10.66
C GLU A 105 5.32 5.06 10.12
N ALA A 106 5.24 3.79 10.45
CA ALA A 106 6.14 2.77 9.93
C ALA A 106 5.96 2.55 8.43
N MET A 107 4.73 2.45 7.95
CA MET A 107 4.44 2.23 6.53
C MET A 107 4.86 3.41 5.67
N LEU A 108 4.43 4.61 6.02
CA LEU A 108 4.76 5.83 5.28
C LEU A 108 6.24 6.19 5.45
N GLY A 109 6.79 6.08 6.66
CA GLY A 109 8.19 6.37 6.94
C GLY A 109 9.13 5.51 6.12
N THR A 110 8.85 4.22 5.98
CA THR A 110 9.61 3.31 5.13
C THR A 110 9.51 3.70 3.65
N LEU A 111 8.32 4.04 3.17
CA LEU A 111 8.09 4.48 1.80
C LEU A 111 8.90 5.76 1.48
N VAL A 112 8.79 6.77 2.34
CA VAL A 112 9.49 8.05 2.15
C VAL A 112 11.01 7.86 2.19
N LEU A 113 11.51 7.07 3.15
CA LEU A 113 12.94 6.80 3.28
C LEU A 113 13.51 6.09 2.04
N GLU A 114 12.84 5.06 1.55
CA GLU A 114 13.30 4.33 0.36
C GLU A 114 13.19 5.17 -0.92
N ALA A 115 12.15 5.99 -1.04
CA ALA A 115 12.02 6.92 -2.15
C ALA A 115 13.12 7.99 -2.14
N GLU A 116 13.45 8.54 -0.98
CA GLU A 116 14.52 9.51 -0.81
C GLU A 116 15.89 8.91 -1.15
N ARG A 117 16.16 7.69 -0.70
CA ARG A 117 17.40 6.95 -1.06
C ARG A 117 17.52 6.70 -2.55
N ALA A 118 16.40 6.44 -3.23
CA ALA A 118 16.35 6.22 -4.66
C ALA A 118 16.31 7.53 -5.48
N GLY A 119 16.17 8.68 -4.84
CA GLY A 119 15.96 9.97 -5.53
C GLY A 119 14.63 10.03 -6.30
N ALA A 120 13.62 9.29 -5.84
CA ALA A 120 12.35 9.13 -6.52
C ALA A 120 11.26 10.03 -5.93
N VAL A 121 10.31 10.42 -6.79
CA VAL A 121 9.11 11.18 -6.39
C VAL A 121 8.01 10.21 -5.94
N VAL A 122 7.31 10.55 -4.88
CA VAL A 122 6.14 9.80 -4.40
C VAL A 122 4.87 10.59 -4.66
N VAL A 123 3.91 9.97 -5.30
CA VAL A 123 2.56 10.51 -5.53
C VAL A 123 1.56 9.55 -4.91
N GLY A 124 0.79 10.02 -3.95
CA GLY A 124 -0.33 9.28 -3.39
C GLY A 124 -1.62 9.69 -4.06
N THR A 125 -2.46 8.72 -4.40
CA THR A 125 -3.83 8.96 -4.87
C THR A 125 -4.83 8.38 -3.89
N SER A 126 -5.94 9.07 -3.70
CA SER A 126 -7.07 8.55 -2.94
C SER A 126 -8.37 8.85 -3.69
N MET A 127 -9.33 7.93 -3.60
CA MET A 127 -10.68 8.16 -4.10
C MET A 127 -11.48 8.87 -3.01
N GLY A 128 -11.65 10.18 -3.16
CA GLY A 128 -12.50 11.01 -2.29
C GLY A 128 -13.90 11.18 -2.85
N ARG A 129 -14.80 11.82 -2.08
CA ARG A 129 -16.18 12.12 -2.50
C ARG A 129 -16.29 12.99 -3.74
N SER A 130 -15.22 13.69 -4.14
CA SER A 130 -15.19 14.64 -5.26
C SER A 130 -14.23 14.23 -6.39
N GLY A 131 -13.74 13.01 -6.41
CA GLY A 131 -12.77 12.53 -7.39
C GLY A 131 -11.42 12.14 -6.78
N ALA A 132 -10.44 11.89 -7.63
CA ALA A 132 -9.11 11.52 -7.18
C ALA A 132 -8.36 12.76 -6.63
N GLU A 133 -7.98 12.70 -5.37
CA GLU A 133 -7.08 13.69 -4.78
C GLU A 133 -5.65 13.17 -4.82
N SER A 134 -4.73 14.01 -5.26
CA SER A 134 -3.31 13.67 -5.34
C SER A 134 -2.53 14.39 -4.25
N VAL A 135 -1.77 13.64 -3.48
CA VAL A 135 -0.79 14.18 -2.54
C VAL A 135 0.59 13.92 -3.10
N ILE A 136 1.37 14.97 -3.29
CA ILE A 136 2.73 14.87 -3.84
C ILE A 136 3.72 15.12 -2.72
N ALA A 137 4.60 14.16 -2.47
CA ALA A 137 5.78 14.34 -1.64
C ALA A 137 7.02 14.38 -2.54
N HIS A 138 7.76 15.48 -2.48
CA HIS A 138 9.05 15.61 -3.14
C HIS A 138 10.17 15.29 -2.15
N PRO A 139 11.22 14.58 -2.57
CA PRO A 139 12.43 14.50 -1.76
C PRO A 139 12.97 15.93 -1.56
N THR A 140 13.14 16.31 -0.32
CA THR A 140 13.78 17.58 0.00
C THR A 140 15.24 17.45 -0.41
N THR A 141 15.63 18.19 -1.44
CA THR A 141 17.03 18.28 -1.85
C THR A 141 17.78 18.98 -0.71
N ILE A 142 18.40 18.22 0.17
CA ILE A 142 19.34 18.77 1.13
C ILE A 142 20.56 19.18 0.30
N PRO A 143 20.93 20.48 0.25
CA PRO A 143 22.12 20.88 -0.47
C PRO A 143 23.32 20.20 0.19
N ARG A 144 24.06 19.38 -0.58
CA ARG A 144 25.34 18.85 -0.14
C ARG A 144 26.20 20.06 0.20
N LYS A 145 26.54 20.19 1.48
CA LYS A 145 27.64 21.08 1.86
C LYS A 145 28.90 20.51 1.21
N THR A 146 29.34 21.14 0.14
CA THR A 146 30.71 20.98 -0.36
C THR A 146 31.63 21.60 0.70
N GLY A 147 32.31 20.72 1.45
CA GLY A 147 33.45 21.07 2.28
C GLY A 147 34.72 20.75 1.52
#